data_ff7a9dafd26d4e70d7da5b93a7592234
#
_entry.id   ff7a9dafd26d4e70d7da5b93a7592234
#
_cell.length_a   1.000
_cell.length_b   1.000
_cell.length_c   1.000
_cell.angle_alpha   90.00
_cell.angle_beta   90.00
_cell.angle_gamma   90.00
#
_symmetry.space_group_name_H-M   'P 1'
#
loop_
_entity.id
_entity.type
_entity.pdbx_description
1 polymer ?
#
loop_
_entity_poly.entity_id
_entity_poly.type
_entity_poly.pdbx_seq_one_letter_code
_entity_poly.pdbx_strand_id
1 'polypeptide(L)'
;MIDRLSKKVVKKEMNIKPQDKTIKELLLSGRQFIIPRFQREYSWDRKNYKEFLDDMLNCLIVSEGKVNYDQYFLGTMLFVGDCFEGDKNEIDVVDGQQRLTTITILFSALSDRFIQINQNTLSEQIFKYIMTTNDDGEVVRIIQSKTHYPFFSFYIQEREKTNIENPSTEEEQCIKETYEYLYNSLSELSLIHI
;
A
#
# COMPACT_ATOMS: atom_id res chain seq x y z
N MET A 1 -24.15 -46.04 -28.72
CA MET A 1 -24.85 -45.32 -27.63
C MET A 1 -23.78 -44.47 -26.96
N ILE A 2 -23.59 -43.27 -27.46
CA ILE A 2 -22.51 -42.34 -27.01
C ILE A 2 -23.21 -41.27 -26.20
N ASP A 3 -23.02 -41.36 -24.89
CA ASP A 3 -23.61 -40.46 -23.93
C ASP A 3 -22.85 -39.11 -23.99
N ARG A 4 -23.53 -38.07 -24.47
CA ARG A 4 -22.99 -36.69 -24.51
C ARG A 4 -23.06 -36.11 -23.10
N LEU A 5 -21.97 -36.18 -22.38
CA LEU A 5 -21.76 -35.39 -21.19
C LEU A 5 -21.73 -33.88 -21.59
N SER A 6 -22.89 -33.25 -21.50
CA SER A 6 -23.01 -31.77 -21.60
C SER A 6 -22.34 -31.18 -20.36
N LYS A 7 -21.10 -30.71 -20.51
CA LYS A 7 -20.49 -29.83 -19.53
C LYS A 7 -21.34 -28.55 -19.41
N LYS A 8 -22.14 -28.46 -18.37
CA LYS A 8 -22.76 -27.21 -17.96
C LYS A 8 -21.64 -26.22 -17.64
N VAL A 9 -21.38 -25.30 -18.55
CA VAL A 9 -20.58 -24.11 -18.25
C VAL A 9 -21.41 -23.28 -17.28
N VAL A 10 -21.12 -23.37 -16.00
CA VAL A 10 -21.69 -22.47 -15.00
C VAL A 10 -21.04 -21.10 -15.29
N LYS A 11 -21.76 -20.22 -15.95
CA LYS A 11 -21.42 -18.78 -16.01
C LYS A 11 -21.44 -18.27 -14.57
N LYS A 12 -20.25 -18.13 -13.98
CA LYS A 12 -20.11 -17.44 -12.71
C LYS A 12 -20.41 -15.96 -12.99
N GLU A 13 -21.57 -15.50 -12.59
CA GLU A 13 -21.93 -14.08 -12.70
C GLU A 13 -20.94 -13.29 -11.86
N MET A 14 -20.30 -12.30 -12.49
CA MET A 14 -19.39 -11.39 -11.81
C MET A 14 -20.26 -10.39 -11.03
N ASN A 15 -20.26 -10.51 -9.71
CA ASN A 15 -20.99 -9.60 -8.83
C ASN A 15 -20.02 -8.54 -8.30
N ILE A 16 -20.20 -7.29 -8.74
CA ILE A 16 -19.42 -6.15 -8.24
C ILE A 16 -20.17 -5.56 -7.06
N LYS A 17 -19.53 -5.54 -5.90
CA LYS A 17 -20.04 -4.94 -4.66
C LYS A 17 -19.28 -3.63 -4.38
N PRO A 18 -19.82 -2.45 -4.72
CA PRO A 18 -19.21 -1.18 -4.35
C PRO A 18 -19.20 -1.02 -2.82
N GLN A 19 -18.10 -0.54 -2.28
CA GLN A 19 -17.95 -0.25 -0.86
C GLN A 19 -17.19 1.06 -0.69
N ASP A 20 -17.68 1.91 0.21
CA ASP A 20 -16.99 3.12 0.63
C ASP A 20 -16.18 2.80 1.90
N LYS A 21 -14.87 2.85 1.79
CA LYS A 21 -13.93 2.45 2.84
C LYS A 21 -12.74 3.38 2.94
N THR A 22 -12.30 3.60 4.14
CA THR A 22 -11.04 4.29 4.39
C THR A 22 -9.83 3.37 4.15
N ILE A 23 -8.67 3.96 3.85
CA ILE A 23 -7.40 3.21 3.76
C ILE A 23 -7.10 2.48 5.07
N LYS A 24 -7.44 3.08 6.21
CA LYS A 24 -7.31 2.43 7.50
C LYS A 24 -8.11 1.14 7.59
N GLU A 25 -9.40 1.17 7.24
CA GLU A 25 -10.26 -0.02 7.25
C GLU A 25 -9.77 -1.08 6.26
N LEU A 26 -9.26 -0.64 5.09
CA LEU A 26 -8.72 -1.55 4.09
C LEU A 26 -7.48 -2.27 4.61
N LEU A 27 -6.45 -1.54 5.01
CA LEU A 27 -5.16 -2.11 5.40
C LEU A 27 -5.18 -2.83 6.76
N LEU A 28 -6.11 -2.47 7.65
CA LEU A 28 -6.30 -3.17 8.93
C LEU A 28 -7.41 -4.22 8.89
N SER A 29 -7.84 -4.63 7.70
CA SER A 29 -8.87 -5.67 7.53
C SER A 29 -8.39 -7.10 7.89
N GLY A 30 -7.11 -7.29 8.18
CA GLY A 30 -6.50 -8.62 8.37
C GLY A 30 -6.24 -9.37 7.06
N ARG A 31 -6.46 -8.74 5.90
CA ARG A 31 -6.27 -9.34 4.57
C ARG A 31 -4.92 -8.97 3.99
N GLN A 32 -4.41 -9.85 3.14
CA GLN A 32 -3.24 -9.61 2.30
C GLN A 32 -3.69 -9.24 0.89
N PHE A 33 -3.17 -8.16 0.37
CA PHE A 33 -3.47 -7.68 -0.98
C PHE A 33 -2.33 -8.09 -1.92
N ILE A 34 -2.65 -8.92 -2.88
CA ILE A 34 -1.69 -9.52 -3.79
C ILE A 34 -1.70 -8.76 -5.11
N ILE A 35 -0.57 -8.21 -5.49
CA ILE A 35 -0.36 -7.62 -6.81
C ILE A 35 0.17 -8.74 -7.74
N PRO A 36 -0.64 -9.21 -8.71
CA PRO A 36 -0.25 -10.32 -9.58
C PRO A 36 0.88 -9.94 -10.54
N ARG A 37 1.70 -10.91 -10.95
CA ARG A 37 2.85 -10.72 -11.86
C ARG A 37 2.51 -10.18 -13.25
N PHE A 38 1.29 -10.41 -13.73
CA PHE A 38 0.86 -9.98 -15.07
C PHE A 38 0.40 -8.52 -15.09
N GLN A 39 0.38 -7.85 -13.94
CA GLN A 39 0.06 -6.44 -13.87
C GLN A 39 1.31 -5.59 -14.14
N ARG A 40 1.06 -4.32 -14.49
CA ARG A 40 2.11 -3.35 -14.73
C ARG A 40 2.97 -3.18 -13.48
N GLU A 41 4.28 -3.18 -13.67
CA GLU A 41 5.26 -2.83 -12.65
C GLU A 41 5.00 -1.44 -12.06
N TYR A 42 5.53 -1.17 -10.86
CA TYR A 42 5.45 0.16 -10.28
C TYR A 42 6.22 1.15 -11.16
N SER A 43 5.56 2.23 -11.56
CA SER A 43 6.10 3.15 -12.57
C SER A 43 5.66 4.60 -12.36
N TRP A 44 5.20 4.95 -11.16
CA TRP A 44 4.95 6.34 -10.83
C TRP A 44 6.26 7.12 -10.86
N ASP A 45 6.23 8.23 -11.59
CA ASP A 45 7.33 9.18 -11.69
C ASP A 45 7.19 10.32 -10.65
N ARG A 46 8.15 11.25 -10.68
CA ARG A 46 8.19 12.38 -9.76
C ARG A 46 6.91 13.22 -9.79
N LYS A 47 6.28 13.36 -10.95
CA LYS A 47 5.04 14.13 -11.08
C LYS A 47 3.92 13.45 -10.29
N ASN A 48 3.77 12.13 -10.47
CA ASN A 48 2.70 11.36 -9.84
C ASN A 48 2.80 11.37 -8.31
N TYR A 49 3.95 10.99 -7.74
CA TYR A 49 4.08 10.90 -6.28
C TYR A 49 4.17 12.27 -5.61
N LYS A 50 4.64 13.31 -6.33
CA LYS A 50 4.58 14.69 -5.83
C LYS A 50 3.12 15.17 -5.76
N GLU A 51 2.36 15.04 -6.84
CA GLU A 51 0.94 15.41 -6.89
C GLU A 51 0.15 14.68 -5.79
N PHE A 52 0.39 13.38 -5.64
CA PHE A 52 -0.21 12.58 -4.58
C PHE A 52 0.09 13.14 -3.16
N LEU A 53 1.34 13.49 -2.88
CA LEU A 53 1.72 14.07 -1.58
C LEU A 53 1.12 15.46 -1.39
N ASP A 54 1.19 16.32 -2.41
CA ASP A 54 0.64 17.68 -2.37
C ASP A 54 -0.88 17.64 -2.10
N ASP A 55 -1.62 16.74 -2.77
CA ASP A 55 -3.06 16.56 -2.56
C ASP A 55 -3.37 16.15 -1.12
N MET A 56 -2.63 15.19 -0.58
CA MET A 56 -2.80 14.76 0.81
C MET A 56 -2.49 15.88 1.81
N LEU A 57 -1.44 16.67 1.57
CA LEU A 57 -1.07 17.79 2.43
C LEU A 57 -2.09 18.94 2.35
N ASN A 58 -2.67 19.18 1.18
CA ASN A 58 -3.71 20.20 0.99
C ASN A 58 -5.01 19.87 1.77
N CYS A 59 -5.22 18.60 2.13
CA CYS A 59 -6.33 18.22 3.01
C CYS A 59 -6.08 18.51 4.50
N LEU A 60 -4.85 18.90 4.87
CA LEU A 60 -4.53 19.28 6.26
C LEU A 60 -4.83 20.75 6.48
N ILE A 61 -5.72 21.03 7.43
CA ILE A 61 -6.12 22.39 7.80
C ILE A 61 -5.52 22.70 9.17
N VAL A 62 -4.53 23.61 9.20
CA VAL A 62 -3.94 24.07 10.45
C VAL A 62 -4.62 25.37 10.87
N SER A 63 -5.35 25.35 11.98
CA SER A 63 -6.03 26.51 12.54
C SER A 63 -5.88 26.54 14.07
N GLU A 64 -5.46 27.68 14.61
CA GLU A 64 -5.32 27.91 16.06
C GLU A 64 -4.49 26.85 16.80
N GLY A 65 -3.41 26.37 16.16
CA GLY A 65 -2.55 25.32 16.73
C GLY A 65 -3.19 23.91 16.75
N LYS A 66 -4.31 23.74 16.05
CA LYS A 66 -4.95 22.43 15.84
C LYS A 66 -4.86 22.04 14.39
N VAL A 67 -4.59 20.76 14.17
CA VAL A 67 -4.61 20.16 12.84
C VAL A 67 -5.96 19.47 12.65
N ASN A 68 -6.72 19.94 11.68
CA ASN A 68 -7.92 19.28 11.17
C ASN A 68 -7.60 18.70 9.79
N TYR A 69 -8.47 17.86 9.26
CA TYR A 69 -8.30 17.29 7.92
C TYR A 69 -9.63 17.17 7.20
N ASP A 70 -9.61 17.43 5.91
CA ASP A 70 -10.68 17.09 5.00
C ASP A 70 -10.48 15.68 4.44
N GLN A 71 -11.57 15.09 3.95
CA GLN A 71 -11.49 13.76 3.33
C GLN A 71 -10.82 13.88 1.95
N TYR A 72 -9.86 13.01 1.70
CA TYR A 72 -9.22 12.86 0.41
C TYR A 72 -9.72 11.60 -0.30
N PHE A 73 -10.29 11.77 -1.49
CA PHE A 73 -10.75 10.66 -2.31
C PHE A 73 -9.59 10.06 -3.11
N LEU A 74 -9.10 8.93 -2.67
CA LEU A 74 -7.99 8.21 -3.31
C LEU A 74 -8.36 7.57 -4.66
N GLY A 75 -9.64 7.67 -5.09
CA GLY A 75 -10.16 7.00 -6.29
C GLY A 75 -10.62 5.58 -6.03
N THR A 76 -11.25 4.99 -7.03
CA THR A 76 -11.71 3.60 -6.97
C THR A 76 -10.55 2.63 -7.05
N MET A 77 -10.67 1.52 -6.32
CA MET A 77 -9.78 0.36 -6.41
C MET A 77 -10.62 -0.88 -6.69
N LEU A 78 -10.10 -1.81 -7.48
CA LEU A 78 -10.80 -3.04 -7.82
C LEU A 78 -10.03 -4.25 -7.30
N PHE A 79 -10.75 -5.08 -6.55
CA PHE A 79 -10.22 -6.29 -5.94
C PHE A 79 -11.00 -7.52 -6.39
N VAL A 80 -10.33 -8.67 -6.47
CA VAL A 80 -10.97 -9.98 -6.67
C VAL A 80 -10.91 -10.75 -5.37
N GLY A 81 -12.07 -10.94 -4.77
CA GLY A 81 -12.28 -11.53 -3.44
C GLY A 81 -13.15 -10.61 -2.61
N ASP A 82 -13.47 -11.03 -1.40
CA ASP A 82 -14.18 -10.19 -0.45
C ASP A 82 -13.19 -9.64 0.57
N CYS A 83 -12.97 -8.33 0.54
CA CYS A 83 -12.00 -7.67 1.42
C CYS A 83 -12.46 -7.62 2.89
N PHE A 84 -13.74 -7.86 3.15
CA PHE A 84 -14.32 -7.68 4.49
C PHE A 84 -15.12 -8.89 5.00
N GLU A 85 -15.59 -9.73 4.09
CA GLU A 85 -16.36 -10.93 4.40
C GLU A 85 -15.79 -12.13 3.61
N GLY A 86 -15.61 -13.26 4.21
CA GLY A 86 -15.17 -14.51 3.56
C GLY A 86 -13.93 -15.12 4.17
N ASP A 87 -13.64 -16.36 3.78
CA ASP A 87 -12.60 -17.21 4.37
C ASP A 87 -11.22 -17.04 3.74
N LYS A 88 -11.08 -16.23 2.67
CA LYS A 88 -9.79 -16.04 2.01
C LYS A 88 -9.02 -14.88 2.62
N ASN A 89 -7.81 -15.15 3.06
CA ASN A 89 -6.89 -14.14 3.58
C ASN A 89 -6.19 -13.34 2.47
N GLU A 90 -6.10 -13.90 1.26
CA GLU A 90 -5.47 -13.27 0.09
C GLU A 90 -6.51 -12.70 -0.88
N ILE A 91 -6.33 -11.45 -1.28
CA ILE A 91 -7.18 -10.67 -2.17
C ILE A 91 -6.35 -10.16 -3.34
N ASP A 92 -6.72 -10.51 -4.56
CA ASP A 92 -6.02 -10.02 -5.74
C ASP A 92 -6.39 -8.56 -6.05
N VAL A 93 -5.37 -7.72 -6.23
CA VAL A 93 -5.52 -6.33 -6.66
C VAL A 93 -5.62 -6.29 -8.17
N VAL A 94 -6.75 -5.83 -8.72
CA VAL A 94 -6.97 -5.71 -10.17
C VAL A 94 -6.71 -4.29 -10.66
N ASP A 95 -7.12 -3.30 -9.88
CA ASP A 95 -6.82 -1.88 -10.13
C ASP A 95 -6.50 -1.15 -8.83
N GLY A 96 -5.71 -0.10 -8.91
CA GLY A 96 -5.25 0.69 -7.76
C GLY A 96 -3.88 0.28 -7.22
N GLN A 97 -3.18 -0.66 -7.86
CA GLN A 97 -1.87 -1.16 -7.43
C GLN A 97 -0.83 -0.05 -7.22
N GLN A 98 -0.73 0.91 -8.16
CA GLN A 98 0.23 2.02 -8.08
C GLN A 98 -0.02 2.85 -6.81
N ARG A 99 -1.29 3.16 -6.53
CA ARG A 99 -1.71 3.91 -5.33
C ARG A 99 -1.41 3.15 -4.05
N LEU A 100 -1.77 1.85 -3.97
CA LEU A 100 -1.47 1.02 -2.80
C LEU A 100 0.04 0.91 -2.55
N THR A 101 0.84 0.73 -3.59
CA THR A 101 2.29 0.71 -3.50
C THR A 101 2.82 2.05 -2.96
N THR A 102 2.36 3.18 -3.52
CA THR A 102 2.79 4.52 -3.06
C THR A 102 2.38 4.80 -1.62
N ILE A 103 1.16 4.40 -1.20
CA ILE A 103 0.71 4.52 0.19
C ILE A 103 1.61 3.70 1.13
N THR A 104 2.00 2.50 0.73
CA THR A 104 2.91 1.66 1.53
C THR A 104 4.30 2.30 1.63
N ILE A 105 4.81 2.88 0.54
CA ILE A 105 6.08 3.62 0.55
C ILE A 105 5.97 4.85 1.47
N LEU A 106 4.86 5.59 1.44
CA LEU A 106 4.63 6.72 2.33
C LEU A 106 4.62 6.32 3.80
N PHE A 107 3.95 5.23 4.16
CA PHE A 107 3.95 4.73 5.54
C PHE A 107 5.34 4.25 5.98
N SER A 108 6.12 3.64 5.10
CA SER A 108 7.51 3.29 5.37
C SER A 108 8.35 4.53 5.65
N ALA A 109 8.28 5.54 4.79
CA ALA A 109 8.99 6.80 4.96
C ALA A 109 8.60 7.53 6.26
N LEU A 110 7.30 7.56 6.60
CA LEU A 110 6.79 8.12 7.85
C LEU A 110 7.32 7.34 9.07
N SER A 111 7.29 6.01 9.02
CA SER A 111 7.81 5.17 10.10
C SER A 111 9.28 5.46 10.38
N ASP A 112 10.10 5.54 9.32
CA ASP A 112 11.52 5.81 9.42
C ASP A 112 11.81 7.25 9.92
N ARG A 113 10.99 8.21 9.51
CA ARG A 113 11.07 9.59 10.05
C ARG A 113 10.77 9.64 11.54
N PHE A 114 9.76 8.91 12.01
CA PHE A 114 9.46 8.83 13.45
C PHE A 114 10.60 8.18 14.23
N ILE A 115 11.27 7.16 13.70
CA ILE A 115 12.49 6.60 14.32
C ILE A 115 13.57 7.67 14.44
N GLN A 116 13.82 8.42 13.37
CA GLN A 116 14.86 9.44 13.33
C GLN A 116 14.68 10.54 14.38
N ILE A 117 13.43 10.88 14.71
CA ILE A 117 13.10 11.86 15.76
C ILE A 117 12.79 11.20 17.12
N ASN A 118 13.21 9.95 17.33
CA ASN A 118 13.02 9.17 18.54
C ASN A 118 11.54 8.96 18.96
N GLN A 119 10.61 8.99 18.01
CA GLN A 119 9.19 8.71 18.23
C GLN A 119 8.85 7.25 17.89
N ASN A 120 9.49 6.31 18.57
CA ASN A 120 9.38 4.88 18.27
C ASN A 120 7.94 4.35 18.35
N THR A 121 7.14 4.82 19.31
CA THR A 121 5.74 4.42 19.45
C THR A 121 4.90 4.80 18.21
N LEU A 122 5.11 5.99 17.67
CA LEU A 122 4.43 6.43 16.44
C LEU A 122 4.91 5.62 15.24
N SER A 123 6.21 5.36 15.15
CA SER A 123 6.77 4.47 14.12
C SER A 123 6.10 3.10 14.14
N GLU A 124 5.95 2.49 15.32
CA GLU A 124 5.27 1.18 15.46
C GLU A 124 3.80 1.23 15.04
N GLN A 125 3.10 2.31 15.40
CA GLN A 125 1.71 2.48 15.00
C GLN A 125 1.54 2.61 13.49
N ILE A 126 2.44 3.32 12.82
CA ILE A 126 2.42 3.45 11.35
C ILE A 126 2.82 2.15 10.68
N PHE A 127 3.81 1.44 11.22
CA PHE A 127 4.29 0.19 10.61
C PHE A 127 3.23 -0.92 10.57
N LYS A 128 2.20 -0.86 11.42
CA LYS A 128 1.02 -1.74 11.37
C LYS A 128 0.20 -1.64 10.08
N TYR A 129 0.37 -0.56 9.30
CA TYR A 129 -0.23 -0.43 7.97
C TYR A 129 0.60 -1.07 6.85
N ILE A 130 1.77 -1.60 7.18
CA ILE A 130 2.68 -2.29 6.26
C ILE A 130 2.70 -3.79 6.55
N MET A 131 2.71 -4.15 7.84
CA MET A 131 2.75 -5.53 8.31
C MET A 131 1.56 -5.81 9.20
N THR A 132 1.03 -7.03 9.12
CA THR A 132 -0.05 -7.50 9.98
C THR A 132 0.27 -8.90 10.52
N THR A 133 -0.54 -9.38 11.43
CA THR A 133 -0.47 -10.76 11.90
C THR A 133 -1.65 -11.52 11.30
N ASN A 134 -1.39 -12.64 10.63
CA ASN A 134 -2.42 -13.52 10.08
C ASN A 134 -3.08 -14.36 11.19
N ASP A 135 -4.09 -15.15 10.81
CA ASP A 135 -4.85 -15.98 11.74
C ASP A 135 -3.98 -17.07 12.41
N ASP A 136 -2.86 -17.45 11.78
CA ASP A 136 -1.89 -18.42 12.31
C ASP A 136 -0.87 -17.78 13.28
N GLY A 137 -0.97 -16.46 13.50
CA GLY A 137 -0.07 -15.70 14.37
C GLY A 137 1.25 -15.31 13.71
N GLU A 138 1.40 -15.50 12.39
CA GLU A 138 2.59 -15.12 11.65
C GLU A 138 2.52 -13.66 11.21
N VAL A 139 3.67 -12.96 11.29
CA VAL A 139 3.78 -11.58 10.79
C VAL A 139 3.93 -11.61 9.27
N VAL A 140 2.99 -11.01 8.57
CA VAL A 140 2.91 -11.01 7.11
C VAL A 140 2.79 -9.61 6.55
N ARG A 141 3.23 -9.42 5.30
CA ARG A 141 3.09 -8.15 4.58
C ARG A 141 1.65 -7.96 4.13
N ILE A 142 1.09 -6.76 4.35
CA ILE A 142 -0.27 -6.43 3.93
C ILE A 142 -0.36 -6.36 2.40
N ILE A 143 0.60 -5.70 1.75
CA ILE A 143 0.70 -5.65 0.29
C ILE A 143 1.83 -6.58 -0.14
N GLN A 144 1.54 -7.53 -1.02
CA GLN A 144 2.55 -8.41 -1.60
C GLN A 144 2.60 -8.21 -3.11
N SER A 145 3.78 -7.91 -3.64
CA SER A 145 4.04 -7.97 -5.07
C SER A 145 4.63 -9.32 -5.44
N LYS A 146 4.05 -9.98 -6.43
CA LYS A 146 4.56 -11.25 -6.97
C LYS A 146 5.62 -11.03 -8.07
N THR A 147 6.34 -9.92 -8.05
CA THR A 147 7.46 -9.67 -8.97
C THR A 147 8.65 -10.57 -8.66
N HIS A 148 9.52 -10.78 -9.64
CA HIS A 148 10.71 -11.61 -9.45
C HIS A 148 11.75 -10.97 -8.51
N TYR A 149 11.64 -9.67 -8.28
CA TYR A 149 12.59 -8.88 -7.51
C TYR A 149 11.94 -8.46 -6.19
N PRO A 150 12.47 -8.90 -5.05
CA PRO A 150 11.89 -8.60 -3.75
C PRO A 150 12.27 -7.20 -3.21
N PHE A 151 12.77 -6.28 -4.07
CA PHE A 151 13.24 -4.96 -3.66
C PHE A 151 12.19 -4.18 -2.86
N PHE A 152 10.93 -4.16 -3.32
CA PHE A 152 9.84 -3.54 -2.58
C PHE A 152 9.71 -4.12 -1.18
N SER A 153 9.78 -5.44 -1.05
CA SER A 153 9.67 -6.13 0.23
C SER A 153 10.81 -5.77 1.19
N PHE A 154 12.06 -5.75 0.70
CA PHE A 154 13.23 -5.50 1.55
C PHE A 154 13.50 -4.02 1.80
N TYR A 155 13.31 -3.18 0.78
CA TYR A 155 13.61 -1.75 0.89
C TYR A 155 12.50 -0.96 1.58
N ILE A 156 11.23 -1.35 1.37
CA ILE A 156 10.07 -0.61 1.86
C ILE A 156 9.46 -1.25 3.10
N GLN A 157 9.30 -2.59 3.10
CA GLN A 157 8.47 -3.26 4.07
C GLN A 157 9.25 -3.90 5.23
N GLU A 158 10.55 -3.69 5.31
CA GLU A 158 11.36 -4.11 6.46
C GLU A 158 11.82 -2.92 7.30
N ARG A 159 11.92 -3.13 8.62
CA ARG A 159 12.40 -2.09 9.53
C ARG A 159 13.91 -1.91 9.45
N GLU A 160 14.64 -3.02 9.39
CA GLU A 160 16.08 -3.02 9.26
C GLU A 160 16.44 -3.11 7.79
N LYS A 161 16.70 -1.97 7.18
CA LYS A 161 17.10 -1.87 5.77
C LYS A 161 18.60 -2.20 5.62
N THR A 162 18.99 -3.38 6.11
CA THR A 162 20.36 -3.90 5.98
C THR A 162 20.51 -4.68 4.69
N ASN A 163 21.67 -4.58 4.02
CA ASN A 163 22.00 -5.30 2.79
C ASN A 163 21.11 -4.99 1.57
N ILE A 164 20.74 -3.74 1.40
CA ILE A 164 19.98 -3.31 0.23
C ILE A 164 20.93 -3.17 -0.94
N GLU A 165 20.76 -4.02 -1.93
CA GLU A 165 21.42 -3.88 -3.22
C GLU A 165 20.94 -2.61 -3.94
N ASN A 166 21.75 -2.07 -4.83
CA ASN A 166 21.31 -0.96 -5.67
C ASN A 166 20.19 -1.44 -6.60
N PRO A 167 19.23 -0.56 -6.92
CA PRO A 167 18.19 -0.90 -7.89
C PRO A 167 18.78 -1.44 -9.18
N SER A 168 18.21 -2.54 -9.66
CA SER A 168 18.66 -3.24 -10.88
C SER A 168 17.66 -3.13 -12.03
N THR A 169 16.43 -2.70 -11.74
CA THR A 169 15.34 -2.53 -12.70
C THR A 169 14.75 -1.12 -12.63
N GLU A 170 13.99 -0.74 -13.66
CA GLU A 170 13.26 0.54 -13.66
C GLU A 170 12.23 0.61 -12.53
N GLU A 171 11.54 -0.50 -12.22
CA GLU A 171 10.60 -0.58 -11.11
C GLU A 171 11.29 -0.29 -9.77
N GLU A 172 12.41 -0.94 -9.51
CA GLU A 172 13.19 -0.76 -8.27
C GLU A 172 13.70 0.68 -8.14
N GLN A 173 14.14 1.27 -9.25
CA GLN A 173 14.55 2.67 -9.28
C GLN A 173 13.38 3.60 -8.95
N CYS A 174 12.20 3.40 -9.55
CA CYS A 174 11.00 4.18 -9.25
C CYS A 174 10.57 4.06 -7.78
N ILE A 175 10.63 2.86 -7.21
CA ILE A 175 10.35 2.63 -5.79
C ILE A 175 11.31 3.43 -4.90
N LYS A 176 12.61 3.36 -5.19
CA LYS A 176 13.65 4.07 -4.44
C LYS A 176 13.46 5.58 -4.53
N GLU A 177 13.29 6.12 -5.72
CA GLU A 177 13.09 7.56 -5.94
C GLU A 177 11.82 8.07 -5.23
N THR A 178 10.73 7.31 -5.29
CA THR A 178 9.50 7.63 -4.58
C THR A 178 9.73 7.69 -3.07
N TYR A 179 10.40 6.67 -2.51
CA TYR A 179 10.72 6.64 -1.09
C TYR A 179 11.59 7.82 -0.67
N GLU A 180 12.70 8.06 -1.38
CA GLU A 180 13.62 9.15 -1.07
C GLU A 180 12.93 10.53 -1.14
N TYR A 181 12.08 10.74 -2.15
CA TYR A 181 11.30 11.96 -2.28
C TYR A 181 10.35 12.13 -1.09
N LEU A 182 9.54 11.13 -0.78
CA LEU A 182 8.58 11.19 0.32
C LEU A 182 9.29 11.38 1.67
N TYR A 183 10.35 10.62 1.92
CA TYR A 183 11.15 10.74 3.14
C TYR A 183 11.73 12.14 3.33
N ASN A 184 12.30 12.73 2.28
CA ASN A 184 12.88 14.08 2.33
C ASN A 184 11.79 15.16 2.51
N SER A 185 10.69 15.06 1.77
CA SER A 185 9.56 15.99 1.89
C SER A 185 8.95 16.00 3.30
N LEU A 186 8.80 14.82 3.92
CA LEU A 186 8.35 14.71 5.30
C LEU A 186 9.31 15.34 6.30
N SER A 187 10.62 15.40 5.98
CA SER A 187 11.60 16.08 6.84
C SER A 187 11.42 17.59 6.87
N GLU A 188 11.08 18.15 5.73
CA GLU A 188 10.83 19.59 5.61
C GLU A 188 9.56 20.00 6.36
N LEU A 189 8.53 19.15 6.36
CA LEU A 189 7.28 19.38 7.10
C LEU A 189 7.48 19.38 8.62
N SER A 190 8.39 18.55 9.15
CA SER A 190 8.69 18.50 10.58
C SER A 190 9.40 19.77 11.10
N LEU A 191 9.98 20.56 10.22
CA LEU A 191 10.59 21.85 10.56
C LEU A 191 9.57 23.00 10.62
N ILE A 192 8.32 22.77 10.19
CA ILE A 192 7.31 23.81 10.05
C ILE A 192 6.32 23.84 11.23
N HIS A 193 6.39 23.06 12.20
CA HIS A 193 5.53 23.05 13.41
C HIS A 193 4.83 21.71 13.74
N ILE A 194 5.47 21.03 14.62
CA ILE A 194 4.72 20.30 15.67
C ILE A 194 5.37 20.64 17.00
#